data_d482ec6ad7f4344dab378e1639e0f2cb
#
_entry.id   d482ec6ad7f4344dab378e1639e0f2cb
#
_cell.length_a   1.000
_cell.length_b   1.000
_cell.length_c   1.000
_cell.angle_alpha   90.00
_cell.angle_beta   90.00
_cell.angle_gamma   90.00
#
_symmetry.space_group_name_H-M   'P 1'
#
loop_
_entity.id
_entity.type
_entity.pdbx_description
1 polymer ?
#
loop_
_entity_poly.entity_id
_entity_poly.type
_entity_poly.pdbx_seq_one_letter_code
_entity_poly.pdbx_strand_id
1 'polypeptide(L)'
;MKTRFFDYAGVVASIVLIAFGIGAVVMGLSGRSEVGTNLKREQIVGTPDMTPAGIKKEIAAAKLTNVPGIPTCSVAGEAINSGARAKCFAQYMRIHALEATGGKVYAQMGRFLTADGKETNDATAAAKDPKTGQPVPNGLRDTWVTETALSTALNTSFFAQQVSLFAIIMGIALLLTGAGFLVFTVRHLRKRVTGGDVQSVPAPLAKAA
;
A
#
# COMPACT_ATOMS: atom_id res chain seq x y z
N MET A 1 -40.51 -27.88 -4.71
CA MET A 1 -39.11 -28.07 -4.25
C MET A 1 -38.12 -26.99 -4.72
N LYS A 2 -38.15 -26.51 -5.98
CA LYS A 2 -37.24 -25.50 -6.53
C LYS A 2 -37.24 -24.15 -5.76
N THR A 3 -38.36 -23.68 -5.29
CA THR A 3 -38.50 -22.38 -4.61
C THR A 3 -37.84 -22.33 -3.23
N ARG A 4 -37.90 -23.40 -2.44
CA ARG A 4 -37.19 -23.45 -1.13
C ARG A 4 -35.69 -23.47 -1.25
N PHE A 5 -35.15 -24.07 -2.33
CA PHE A 5 -33.72 -24.08 -2.59
C PHE A 5 -33.17 -22.64 -2.79
N PHE A 6 -33.87 -21.80 -3.57
CA PHE A 6 -33.44 -20.40 -3.78
C PHE A 6 -33.55 -19.58 -2.50
N ASP A 7 -34.50 -19.82 -1.64
CA ASP A 7 -34.64 -19.10 -0.38
C ASP A 7 -33.49 -19.43 0.59
N TYR A 8 -33.08 -20.69 0.72
CA TYR A 8 -31.91 -21.10 1.52
C TYR A 8 -30.61 -20.63 0.89
N ALA A 9 -30.48 -20.67 -0.43
CA ALA A 9 -29.29 -20.16 -1.14
C ALA A 9 -29.09 -18.67 -0.87
N GLY A 10 -30.15 -17.86 -0.82
CA GLY A 10 -30.06 -16.44 -0.49
C GLY A 10 -29.57 -16.17 0.93
N VAL A 11 -30.05 -16.95 1.90
CA VAL A 11 -29.56 -16.84 3.30
C VAL A 11 -28.10 -17.25 3.41
N VAL A 12 -27.71 -18.38 2.82
CA VAL A 12 -26.32 -18.86 2.84
C VAL A 12 -25.39 -17.84 2.16
N ALA A 13 -25.75 -17.31 0.99
CA ALA A 13 -24.98 -16.28 0.30
C ALA A 13 -24.80 -15.03 1.16
N SER A 14 -25.86 -14.58 1.85
CA SER A 14 -25.81 -13.42 2.76
C SER A 14 -24.83 -13.66 3.91
N ILE A 15 -24.86 -14.85 4.53
CA ILE A 15 -23.95 -15.20 5.63
C ILE A 15 -22.51 -15.23 5.15
N VAL A 16 -22.25 -15.80 3.97
CA VAL A 16 -20.91 -15.85 3.37
C VAL A 16 -20.39 -14.45 3.11
N LEU A 17 -21.20 -13.57 2.48
CA LEU A 17 -20.81 -12.18 2.23
C LEU A 17 -20.49 -11.42 3.53
N ILE A 18 -21.29 -11.59 4.56
CA ILE A 18 -21.07 -10.96 5.87
C ILE A 18 -19.77 -11.49 6.50
N ALA A 19 -19.54 -12.80 6.49
CA ALA A 19 -18.34 -13.40 7.05
C ALA A 19 -17.06 -12.91 6.36
N PHE A 20 -17.06 -12.90 5.01
CA PHE A 20 -15.94 -12.33 4.24
C PHE A 20 -15.78 -10.82 4.47
N GLY A 21 -16.88 -10.08 4.59
CA GLY A 21 -16.87 -8.66 4.90
C GLY A 21 -16.21 -8.36 6.25
N ILE A 22 -16.57 -9.10 7.30
CA ILE A 22 -15.95 -8.99 8.62
C ILE A 22 -14.45 -9.32 8.53
N GLY A 23 -14.08 -10.44 7.89
CA GLY A 23 -12.70 -10.86 7.71
C GLY A 23 -11.86 -9.79 7.01
N ALA A 24 -12.36 -9.23 5.92
CA ALA A 24 -11.68 -8.18 5.15
C ALA A 24 -11.47 -6.90 5.98
N VAL A 25 -12.47 -6.46 6.75
CA VAL A 25 -12.34 -5.29 7.64
C VAL A 25 -11.29 -5.55 8.73
N VAL A 26 -11.35 -6.70 9.41
CA VAL A 26 -10.39 -7.06 10.46
C VAL A 26 -8.97 -7.12 9.91
N MET A 27 -8.76 -7.81 8.78
CA MET A 27 -7.43 -7.90 8.14
C MET A 27 -6.92 -6.53 7.70
N GLY A 28 -7.78 -5.69 7.14
CA GLY A 28 -7.42 -4.34 6.72
C GLY A 28 -7.01 -3.44 7.90
N LEU A 29 -7.75 -3.47 9.01
CA LEU A 29 -7.41 -2.72 10.22
C LEU A 29 -6.08 -3.21 10.84
N SER A 30 -5.89 -4.53 10.93
CA SER A 30 -4.66 -5.14 11.44
C SER A 30 -3.45 -4.78 10.60
N GLY A 31 -3.54 -4.93 9.26
CA GLY A 31 -2.45 -4.59 8.35
C GLY A 31 -2.07 -3.10 8.40
N ARG A 32 -3.07 -2.20 8.49
CA ARG A 32 -2.81 -0.76 8.67
C ARG A 32 -2.07 -0.46 9.98
N SER A 33 -2.47 -1.12 11.09
CA SER A 33 -1.84 -0.98 12.40
C SER A 33 -0.41 -1.50 12.38
N GLU A 34 -0.18 -2.66 11.77
CA GLU A 34 1.13 -3.29 11.66
C GLU A 34 2.13 -2.43 10.89
N VAL A 35 1.72 -1.90 9.71
CA VAL A 35 2.55 -0.95 8.96
C VAL A 35 2.95 0.26 9.81
N GLY A 36 2.00 0.86 10.53
CA GLY A 36 2.29 1.99 11.41
C GLY A 36 3.24 1.63 12.54
N THR A 37 3.10 0.45 13.14
CA THR A 37 3.97 -0.04 14.22
C THR A 37 5.39 -0.32 13.72
N ASN A 38 5.54 -0.95 12.56
CA ASN A 38 6.83 -1.24 11.96
C ASN A 38 7.58 0.06 11.60
N LEU A 39 6.90 1.01 10.96
CA LEU A 39 7.50 2.32 10.65
C LEU A 39 7.93 3.09 11.91
N LYS A 40 7.13 3.07 12.99
CA LYS A 40 7.49 3.71 14.27
C LYS A 40 8.73 3.10 14.89
N ARG A 41 8.95 1.81 14.71
CA ARG A 41 10.10 1.08 15.25
C ARG A 41 11.42 1.55 14.64
N GLU A 42 11.39 2.03 13.39
CA GLU A 42 12.56 2.59 12.69
C GLU A 42 12.98 3.97 13.20
N GLN A 43 12.13 4.67 13.97
CA GLN A 43 12.41 5.99 14.56
C GLN A 43 12.85 7.07 13.57
N ILE A 44 12.45 6.94 12.31
CA ILE A 44 12.80 7.89 11.25
C ILE A 44 12.05 9.20 11.47
N VAL A 45 12.77 10.33 11.38
CA VAL A 45 12.21 11.69 11.42
C VAL A 45 12.71 12.44 10.18
N GLY A 46 11.83 13.18 9.52
CA GLY A 46 12.19 14.02 8.37
C GLY A 46 13.10 15.17 8.78
N THR A 47 14.12 15.44 7.98
CA THR A 47 15.05 16.58 8.20
C THR A 47 14.36 17.91 7.87
N PRO A 48 14.85 19.06 8.41
CA PRO A 48 14.19 20.37 8.24
C PRO A 48 14.03 20.83 6.79
N ASP A 49 14.88 20.36 5.90
CA ASP A 49 14.89 20.65 4.45
C ASP A 49 13.79 19.89 3.67
N MET A 50 13.20 18.84 4.26
CA MET A 50 12.17 18.00 3.62
C MET A 50 10.82 18.72 3.52
N THR A 51 10.87 19.92 2.94
CA THR A 51 9.76 20.74 2.50
C THR A 51 9.88 21.03 1.01
N PRO A 52 8.79 21.32 0.28
CA PRO A 52 8.89 21.71 -1.14
C PRO A 52 9.77 22.90 -1.40
N ALA A 53 9.83 23.86 -0.46
CA ALA A 53 10.70 25.05 -0.57
C ALA A 53 12.16 24.74 -0.23
N GLY A 54 12.41 23.91 0.79
CA GLY A 54 13.75 23.50 1.20
C GLY A 54 14.45 22.74 0.09
N ILE A 55 13.81 21.68 -0.40
CA ILE A 55 14.40 20.83 -1.43
C ILE A 55 14.64 21.56 -2.76
N LYS A 56 13.82 22.56 -3.11
CA LYS A 56 14.07 23.40 -4.28
C LYS A 56 15.39 24.18 -4.18
N LYS A 57 15.72 24.67 -2.98
CA LYS A 57 16.98 25.39 -2.73
C LYS A 57 18.18 24.45 -2.89
N GLU A 58 18.07 23.21 -2.39
CA GLU A 58 19.13 22.19 -2.50
C GLU A 58 19.32 21.74 -3.94
N ILE A 59 18.25 21.46 -4.68
CA ILE A 59 18.32 21.16 -6.12
C ILE A 59 19.06 22.26 -6.88
N ALA A 60 18.74 23.54 -6.59
CA ALA A 60 19.38 24.67 -7.24
C ALA A 60 20.86 24.82 -6.83
N ALA A 61 21.18 24.64 -5.54
CA ALA A 61 22.55 24.72 -5.02
C ALA A 61 23.41 23.59 -5.60
N ALA A 62 22.93 22.38 -5.67
CA ALA A 62 23.60 21.23 -6.25
C ALA A 62 23.55 21.19 -7.80
N LYS A 63 22.87 22.13 -8.44
CA LYS A 63 22.69 22.22 -9.91
C LYS A 63 22.17 20.93 -10.53
N LEU A 64 21.23 20.26 -9.85
CA LEU A 64 20.63 19.01 -10.32
C LEU A 64 19.68 19.27 -11.49
N THR A 65 19.90 18.58 -12.61
CA THR A 65 19.10 18.73 -13.83
C THR A 65 18.09 17.59 -14.05
N ASN A 66 18.37 16.40 -13.48
CA ASN A 66 17.60 15.18 -13.71
C ASN A 66 16.79 14.78 -12.45
N VAL A 67 16.05 15.72 -11.87
CA VAL A 67 15.21 15.44 -10.70
C VAL A 67 13.87 14.88 -11.16
N PRO A 68 13.39 13.72 -10.65
CA PRO A 68 12.17 13.07 -11.12
C PRO A 68 10.86 13.82 -10.76
N GLY A 69 10.98 14.92 -10.07
CA GLY A 69 9.88 15.78 -9.63
C GLY A 69 10.15 16.32 -8.23
N ILE A 70 9.54 17.47 -7.91
CA ILE A 70 9.62 18.05 -6.58
C ILE A 70 8.46 17.53 -5.76
N PRO A 71 8.70 16.94 -4.56
CA PRO A 71 7.63 16.52 -3.66
C PRO A 71 6.70 17.68 -3.34
N THR A 72 5.39 17.43 -3.33
CA THR A 72 4.37 18.44 -2.93
C THR A 72 3.97 18.31 -1.46
N CYS A 73 4.37 17.23 -0.79
CA CYS A 73 4.16 16.97 0.63
C CYS A 73 5.33 17.51 1.46
N SER A 74 5.16 17.60 2.78
CA SER A 74 6.24 17.92 3.73
C SER A 74 6.28 16.86 4.82
N VAL A 75 7.50 16.52 5.24
CA VAL A 75 7.76 15.64 6.40
C VAL A 75 8.83 16.23 7.33
N ALA A 76 9.18 17.50 7.17
CA ALA A 76 10.17 18.18 8.00
C ALA A 76 9.80 18.12 9.48
N GLY A 77 10.65 17.56 10.32
CA GLY A 77 10.44 17.37 11.75
C GLY A 77 9.37 16.33 12.11
N GLU A 78 8.77 15.66 11.14
CA GLU A 78 7.69 14.71 11.34
C GLU A 78 8.21 13.26 11.46
N ALA A 79 7.68 12.52 12.44
CA ALA A 79 7.96 11.09 12.54
C ALA A 79 7.32 10.33 11.37
N ILE A 80 8.08 9.43 10.74
CA ILE A 80 7.62 8.62 9.62
C ILE A 80 6.91 7.37 10.17
N ASN A 81 5.63 7.51 10.45
CA ASN A 81 4.80 6.52 11.13
C ASN A 81 3.56 6.09 10.33
N SER A 82 3.48 6.45 9.06
CA SER A 82 2.41 6.06 8.15
C SER A 82 2.94 5.89 6.73
N GLY A 83 2.26 5.08 5.92
CA GLY A 83 2.63 4.86 4.53
C GLY A 83 2.67 6.16 3.71
N ALA A 84 1.76 7.11 3.95
CA ALA A 84 1.77 8.40 3.25
C ALA A 84 3.04 9.20 3.56
N ARG A 85 3.45 9.27 4.85
CA ARG A 85 4.70 9.91 5.25
C ARG A 85 5.92 9.15 4.72
N ALA A 86 5.88 7.81 4.74
CA ALA A 86 6.95 6.97 4.19
C ALA A 86 7.17 7.25 2.70
N LYS A 87 6.10 7.31 1.90
CA LYS A 87 6.18 7.68 0.48
C LYS A 87 6.75 9.08 0.29
N CYS A 88 6.30 10.05 1.08
CA CYS A 88 6.79 11.42 1.03
C CYS A 88 8.29 11.48 1.34
N PHE A 89 8.72 10.83 2.41
CA PHE A 89 10.13 10.75 2.82
C PHE A 89 11.00 10.10 1.74
N ALA A 90 10.55 9.02 1.11
CA ALA A 90 11.26 8.36 0.02
C ALA A 90 11.51 9.28 -1.19
N GLN A 91 10.58 10.20 -1.48
CA GLN A 91 10.77 11.17 -2.57
C GLN A 91 11.90 12.16 -2.27
N TYR A 92 12.03 12.61 -1.02
CA TYR A 92 13.14 13.48 -0.58
C TYR A 92 14.46 12.72 -0.57
N MET A 93 14.49 11.49 -0.03
CA MET A 93 15.68 10.65 -0.05
C MET A 93 16.26 10.46 -1.46
N ARG A 94 15.40 10.31 -2.46
CA ARG A 94 15.83 10.19 -3.85
C ARG A 94 16.57 11.43 -4.34
N ILE A 95 16.13 12.61 -3.94
CA ILE A 95 16.79 13.89 -4.31
C ILE A 95 18.12 14.01 -3.57
N HIS A 96 18.18 13.72 -2.27
CA HIS A 96 19.43 13.72 -1.51
C HIS A 96 20.45 12.72 -2.07
N ALA A 97 20.01 11.56 -2.53
CA ALA A 97 20.90 10.60 -3.19
C ALA A 97 21.46 11.16 -4.52
N LEU A 98 20.63 11.85 -5.32
CA LEU A 98 21.08 12.53 -6.52
C LEU A 98 22.08 13.63 -6.19
N GLU A 99 21.86 14.40 -5.11
CA GLU A 99 22.80 15.39 -4.64
C GLU A 99 24.15 14.76 -4.27
N ALA A 100 24.14 13.72 -3.44
CA ALA A 100 25.33 12.99 -3.02
C ALA A 100 26.10 12.36 -4.18
N THR A 101 25.42 11.98 -5.27
CA THR A 101 26.03 11.34 -6.46
C THR A 101 26.32 12.34 -7.60
N GLY A 102 26.19 13.66 -7.38
CA GLY A 102 26.38 14.67 -8.41
C GLY A 102 25.40 14.56 -9.58
N GLY A 103 24.15 14.16 -9.31
CA GLY A 103 23.08 14.01 -10.28
C GLY A 103 23.11 12.69 -11.07
N LYS A 104 24.03 11.77 -10.73
CA LYS A 104 24.15 10.48 -11.42
C LYS A 104 23.29 9.40 -10.77
N VAL A 105 22.61 8.61 -11.58
CA VAL A 105 21.98 7.37 -11.16
C VAL A 105 22.97 6.20 -11.22
N TYR A 106 22.64 5.08 -10.59
CA TYR A 106 23.50 3.90 -10.48
C TYR A 106 24.18 3.48 -11.80
N ALA A 107 23.42 3.45 -12.89
CA ALA A 107 23.92 3.03 -14.19
C ALA A 107 24.92 4.02 -14.84
N GLN A 108 24.94 5.26 -14.37
CA GLN A 108 25.83 6.32 -14.89
C GLN A 108 27.14 6.42 -14.10
N MET A 109 27.25 5.72 -12.96
CA MET A 109 28.44 5.73 -12.12
C MET A 109 29.39 4.59 -12.50
N GLY A 110 30.69 4.90 -12.61
CA GLY A 110 31.72 3.88 -12.77
C GLY A 110 31.78 2.92 -11.59
N ARG A 111 32.16 1.68 -11.84
CA ARG A 111 32.21 0.59 -10.84
C ARG A 111 33.33 0.79 -9.82
N PHE A 112 34.41 1.41 -10.26
CA PHE A 112 35.66 1.57 -9.49
C PHE A 112 36.12 3.02 -9.54
N LEU A 113 37.08 3.35 -8.66
CA LEU A 113 37.79 4.63 -8.67
C LEU A 113 39.23 4.39 -9.11
N THR A 114 39.77 5.28 -9.96
CA THR A 114 41.17 5.35 -10.30
C THR A 114 41.99 6.01 -9.18
N ALA A 115 43.32 5.98 -9.24
CA ALA A 115 44.18 6.58 -8.23
C ALA A 115 44.00 8.11 -8.09
N ASP A 116 43.56 8.79 -9.14
CA ASP A 116 43.18 10.21 -9.15
C ASP A 116 41.69 10.46 -8.80
N GLY A 117 40.98 9.44 -8.32
CA GLY A 117 39.61 9.54 -7.83
C GLY A 117 38.54 9.60 -8.93
N LYS A 118 38.90 9.40 -10.20
CA LYS A 118 37.93 9.36 -11.30
C LYS A 118 37.23 8.01 -11.36
N GLU A 119 36.00 8.02 -11.86
CA GLU A 119 35.22 6.81 -12.07
C GLU A 119 35.69 6.02 -13.30
N THR A 120 35.76 4.68 -13.15
CA THR A 120 36.08 3.77 -14.26
C THR A 120 35.27 2.47 -14.16
N ASN A 121 35.01 1.82 -15.30
CA ASN A 121 34.47 0.46 -15.36
C ASN A 121 35.58 -0.59 -15.58
N ASP A 122 36.81 -0.12 -15.86
CA ASP A 122 37.97 -0.98 -16.07
C ASP A 122 38.67 -1.30 -14.74
N ALA A 123 38.66 -2.57 -14.36
CA ALA A 123 39.29 -3.05 -13.15
C ALA A 123 40.82 -2.94 -13.19
N THR A 124 41.46 -2.86 -14.39
CA THR A 124 42.89 -2.71 -14.53
C THR A 124 43.36 -1.26 -14.33
N ALA A 125 42.50 -0.28 -14.72
CA ALA A 125 42.74 1.15 -14.50
C ALA A 125 42.34 1.60 -13.07
N ALA A 126 41.66 0.78 -12.32
CA ALA A 126 41.24 1.09 -10.95
C ALA A 126 42.43 1.13 -9.99
N ALA A 127 42.38 2.06 -9.02
CA ALA A 127 43.24 2.00 -7.85
C ALA A 127 43.10 0.62 -7.15
N LYS A 128 44.19 0.15 -6.55
CA LYS A 128 44.20 -1.11 -5.80
C LYS A 128 44.21 -0.82 -4.30
N ASP A 129 43.35 -1.49 -3.59
CA ASP A 129 43.37 -1.49 -2.13
C ASP A 129 44.72 -2.09 -1.65
N PRO A 130 45.49 -1.41 -0.82
CA PRO A 130 46.84 -1.85 -0.42
C PRO A 130 46.83 -3.13 0.44
N LYS A 131 45.71 -3.46 1.06
CA LYS A 131 45.58 -4.66 1.93
C LYS A 131 45.12 -5.89 1.17
N THR A 132 44.18 -5.68 0.22
CA THR A 132 43.52 -6.79 -0.47
C THR A 132 43.98 -6.97 -1.93
N GLY A 133 44.65 -5.96 -2.52
CA GLY A 133 45.02 -5.92 -3.93
C GLY A 133 43.83 -5.82 -4.89
N GLN A 134 42.61 -5.70 -4.37
CA GLN A 134 41.41 -5.61 -5.18
C GLN A 134 41.18 -4.20 -5.71
N PRO A 135 40.47 -4.02 -6.84
CA PRO A 135 40.05 -2.72 -7.33
C PRO A 135 39.22 -1.99 -6.28
N VAL A 136 39.51 -0.72 -6.04
CA VAL A 136 38.76 0.14 -5.10
C VAL A 136 37.38 0.40 -5.67
N PRO A 137 36.28 -0.04 -5.00
CA PRO A 137 34.93 0.17 -5.46
C PRO A 137 34.53 1.65 -5.34
N ASN A 138 33.60 2.08 -6.20
CA ASN A 138 33.00 3.41 -6.11
C ASN A 138 31.89 3.41 -5.05
N GLY A 139 32.16 3.96 -3.87
CA GLY A 139 31.22 4.02 -2.73
C GLY A 139 29.93 4.81 -3.01
N LEU A 140 29.90 5.69 -4.03
CA LEU A 140 28.65 6.37 -4.41
C LEU A 140 27.60 5.39 -4.94
N ARG A 141 28.03 4.27 -5.51
CA ARG A 141 27.11 3.19 -5.91
C ARG A 141 26.44 2.54 -4.71
N ASP A 142 27.15 2.37 -3.60
CA ASP A 142 26.61 1.81 -2.36
C ASP A 142 25.58 2.76 -1.73
N THR A 143 25.86 4.07 -1.76
CA THR A 143 24.89 5.11 -1.37
C THR A 143 23.59 4.99 -2.18
N TRP A 144 23.72 4.80 -3.49
CA TRP A 144 22.55 4.60 -4.36
C TRP A 144 21.79 3.31 -4.09
N VAL A 145 22.49 2.20 -3.86
CA VAL A 145 21.87 0.91 -3.49
C VAL A 145 21.12 1.04 -2.18
N THR A 146 21.74 1.68 -1.18
CA THR A 146 21.11 1.91 0.13
C THR A 146 19.85 2.77 0.00
N GLU A 147 19.93 3.89 -0.73
CA GLU A 147 18.75 4.72 -1.02
C GLU A 147 17.64 3.90 -1.68
N THR A 148 17.97 3.15 -2.74
CA THR A 148 16.98 2.36 -3.48
C THR A 148 16.32 1.30 -2.59
N ALA A 149 17.09 0.63 -1.72
CA ALA A 149 16.57 -0.35 -0.77
C ALA A 149 15.61 0.30 0.24
N LEU A 150 16.00 1.43 0.84
CA LEU A 150 15.19 2.18 1.79
C LEU A 150 13.92 2.74 1.13
N SER A 151 14.07 3.38 -0.02
CA SER A 151 12.92 3.91 -0.79
C SER A 151 11.96 2.81 -1.20
N THR A 152 12.45 1.63 -1.57
CA THR A 152 11.60 0.46 -1.87
C THR A 152 10.83 0.02 -0.64
N ALA A 153 11.47 -0.12 0.53
CA ALA A 153 10.81 -0.48 1.78
C ALA A 153 9.73 0.53 2.18
N LEU A 154 10.04 1.83 2.07
CA LEU A 154 9.10 2.92 2.38
C LEU A 154 7.90 2.95 1.42
N ASN A 155 8.13 2.76 0.11
CA ASN A 155 7.06 2.68 -0.88
C ASN A 155 6.23 1.40 -0.72
N THR A 156 6.84 0.29 -0.34
CA THR A 156 6.13 -0.96 0.00
C THR A 156 5.22 -0.76 1.22
N SER A 157 5.68 -0.03 2.25
CA SER A 157 4.87 0.35 3.41
C SER A 157 3.65 1.20 3.01
N PHE A 158 3.83 2.15 2.09
CA PHE A 158 2.71 2.90 1.51
C PHE A 158 1.74 1.99 0.77
N PHE A 159 2.25 1.13 -0.11
CA PHE A 159 1.41 0.20 -0.88
C PHE A 159 0.62 -0.75 0.05
N ALA A 160 1.27 -1.33 1.06
CA ALA A 160 0.61 -2.20 2.04
C ALA A 160 -0.53 -1.46 2.78
N GLN A 161 -0.33 -0.18 3.12
CA GLN A 161 -1.37 0.65 3.74
C GLN A 161 -2.54 0.92 2.78
N GLN A 162 -2.29 1.10 1.48
CA GLN A 162 -3.35 1.26 0.47
C GLN A 162 -4.15 -0.03 0.26
N VAL A 163 -3.48 -1.18 0.22
CA VAL A 163 -4.14 -2.49 0.15
C VAL A 163 -5.01 -2.72 1.39
N SER A 164 -4.51 -2.38 2.57
CA SER A 164 -5.27 -2.45 3.82
C SER A 164 -6.52 -1.56 3.78
N LEU A 165 -6.41 -0.33 3.26
CA LEU A 165 -7.55 0.57 3.09
C LEU A 165 -8.57 0.00 2.09
N PHE A 166 -8.10 -0.54 0.97
CA PHE A 166 -8.96 -1.19 -0.01
C PHE A 166 -9.71 -2.38 0.60
N ALA A 167 -9.03 -3.21 1.40
CA ALA A 167 -9.66 -4.33 2.10
C ALA A 167 -10.78 -3.86 3.05
N ILE A 168 -10.58 -2.76 3.78
CA ILE A 168 -11.61 -2.17 4.65
C ILE A 168 -12.82 -1.72 3.83
N ILE A 169 -12.61 -0.98 2.75
CA ILE A 169 -13.69 -0.48 1.89
C ILE A 169 -14.48 -1.63 1.28
N MET A 170 -13.78 -2.63 0.72
CA MET A 170 -14.42 -3.82 0.16
C MET A 170 -15.15 -4.63 1.21
N GLY A 171 -14.58 -4.75 2.41
CA GLY A 171 -15.23 -5.44 3.53
C GLY A 171 -16.53 -4.76 3.95
N ILE A 172 -16.56 -3.43 4.04
CA ILE A 172 -17.78 -2.65 4.32
C ILE A 172 -18.82 -2.85 3.20
N ALA A 173 -18.41 -2.81 1.94
CA ALA A 173 -19.31 -3.04 0.81
C ALA A 173 -19.94 -4.45 0.87
N LEU A 174 -19.15 -5.49 1.18
CA LEU A 174 -19.63 -6.85 1.35
C LEU A 174 -20.60 -6.99 2.52
N LEU A 175 -20.33 -6.32 3.65
CA LEU A 175 -21.23 -6.29 4.81
C LEU A 175 -22.59 -5.67 4.47
N LEU A 176 -22.58 -4.51 3.81
CA LEU A 176 -23.80 -3.83 3.41
C LEU A 176 -24.62 -4.66 2.42
N THR A 177 -23.95 -5.25 1.43
CA THR A 177 -24.58 -6.12 0.44
C THR A 177 -25.15 -7.37 1.10
N GLY A 178 -24.38 -8.05 1.96
CA GLY A 178 -24.81 -9.24 2.67
C GLY A 178 -26.00 -8.97 3.60
N ALA A 179 -25.97 -7.86 4.34
CA ALA A 179 -27.08 -7.43 5.19
C ALA A 179 -28.34 -7.10 4.37
N GLY A 180 -28.17 -6.39 3.24
CA GLY A 180 -29.29 -6.10 2.33
C GLY A 180 -29.94 -7.36 1.77
N PHE A 181 -29.15 -8.32 1.29
CA PHE A 181 -29.65 -9.60 0.83
C PHE A 181 -30.34 -10.39 1.93
N LEU A 182 -29.80 -10.39 3.15
CA LEU A 182 -30.39 -11.08 4.29
C LEU A 182 -31.80 -10.52 4.61
N VAL A 183 -31.90 -9.18 4.72
CA VAL A 183 -33.18 -8.51 4.97
C VAL A 183 -34.20 -8.81 3.86
N PHE A 184 -33.77 -8.74 2.59
CA PHE A 184 -34.63 -9.03 1.46
C PHE A 184 -35.14 -10.48 1.51
N THR A 185 -34.25 -11.45 1.70
CA THR A 185 -34.57 -12.88 1.75
C THR A 185 -35.51 -13.20 2.93
N VAL A 186 -35.24 -12.66 4.13
CA VAL A 186 -36.07 -12.88 5.32
C VAL A 186 -37.47 -12.27 5.12
N ARG A 187 -37.56 -11.06 4.54
CA ARG A 187 -38.89 -10.45 4.25
C ARG A 187 -39.67 -11.28 3.22
N HIS A 188 -39.01 -11.81 2.21
CA HIS A 188 -39.62 -12.65 1.20
C HIS A 188 -40.14 -13.98 1.81
N LEU A 189 -39.34 -14.63 2.65
CA LEU A 189 -39.73 -15.83 3.39
C LEU A 189 -40.94 -15.59 4.29
N ARG A 190 -40.93 -14.48 5.09
CA ARG A 190 -42.07 -14.13 5.97
C ARG A 190 -43.37 -13.92 5.19
N LYS A 191 -43.32 -13.19 4.06
CA LYS A 191 -44.53 -12.99 3.22
C LYS A 191 -45.13 -14.30 2.70
N ARG A 192 -44.29 -15.29 2.37
CA ARG A 192 -44.76 -16.63 1.92
C ARG A 192 -45.39 -17.42 3.03
N VAL A 193 -44.85 -17.37 4.26
CA VAL A 193 -45.42 -18.08 5.41
C VAL A 193 -46.79 -17.48 5.78
N THR A 194 -46.90 -16.14 5.83
CA THR A 194 -48.14 -15.46 6.21
C THR A 194 -49.20 -15.50 5.09
N GLY A 195 -48.80 -15.54 3.80
CA GLY A 195 -49.72 -15.61 2.67
C GLY A 195 -50.18 -17.01 2.31
N GLY A 196 -49.57 -18.08 2.85
CA GLY A 196 -49.94 -19.48 2.63
C GLY A 196 -51.11 -19.98 3.48
N ASP A 197 -51.47 -19.28 4.56
CA ASP A 197 -52.54 -19.67 5.47
C ASP A 197 -53.94 -19.18 5.05
N VAL A 198 -54.05 -18.46 3.91
CA VAL A 198 -55.35 -17.98 3.38
C VAL A 198 -55.67 -18.68 2.05
N GLN A 199 -55.49 -19.99 1.98
CA GLN A 199 -56.19 -20.75 0.95
C GLN A 199 -57.56 -21.20 1.56
N SER A 200 -58.58 -20.46 1.10
CA SER A 200 -60.02 -20.69 1.30
C SER A 200 -60.39 -22.16 1.51
N VAL A 201 -60.95 -22.42 2.67
CA VAL A 201 -61.82 -23.61 2.87
C VAL A 201 -62.92 -23.58 1.81
N PRO A 202 -63.02 -24.57 0.93
CA PRO A 202 -64.16 -24.62 -0.01
C PRO A 202 -65.49 -24.64 0.77
N ALA A 203 -66.41 -23.74 0.43
CA ALA A 203 -67.72 -23.69 1.02
C ALA A 203 -68.40 -25.06 0.83
N PRO A 204 -69.08 -25.62 1.85
CA PRO A 204 -69.77 -26.88 1.71
C PRO A 204 -70.90 -26.73 0.67
N LEU A 205 -70.90 -27.64 -0.32
CA LEU A 205 -71.99 -27.75 -1.31
C LEU A 205 -73.30 -27.89 -0.61
N ALA A 206 -74.15 -26.88 -0.76
CA ALA A 206 -75.56 -26.99 -0.34
C ALA A 206 -76.23 -28.17 -1.09
N LYS A 207 -76.63 -29.19 -0.33
CA LYS A 207 -77.53 -30.27 -0.87
C LYS A 207 -78.82 -29.62 -1.29
N ALA A 208 -79.10 -29.64 -2.60
CA ALA A 208 -80.45 -29.40 -3.12
C ALA A 208 -81.36 -30.58 -2.76
N ALA A 209 -82.52 -30.31 -2.13
CA ALA A 209 -83.59 -31.18 -1.87
C ALA A 209 -84.49 -31.32 -3.10
#